data_c6117caa08c85aa1781ebea6dbf8a785
#
_entry.id   c6117caa08c85aa1781ebea6dbf8a785
#
_cell.length_a   1.000
_cell.length_b   1.000
_cell.length_c   1.000
_cell.angle_alpha   90.00
_cell.angle_beta   90.00
_cell.angle_gamma   90.00
#
_symmetry.space_group_name_H-M   'P 1'
#
loop_
_entity.id
_entity.type
_entity.pdbx_description
1 polymer ?
#
loop_
_entity_poly.entity_id
_entity_poly.type
_entity_poly.pdbx_seq_one_letter_code
_entity_poly.pdbx_strand_id
1 'polypeptide(L)'
;KSSALINLDIAHQLSMYLAVKYYGKTASQIPAMKEISDTNALAIKVAGSLVKAKEELDKQKQLNDELLEQIEKERTKNLKYLDAPAFPDQQKRKQESEAVADSLQWNEAKTRKLLIDAMLVQAGWNVTDPDQVGIEVEVVFPNNPSGKGYVDYVLWGSDGKPLAVVEAKRSSSSSDQAGREQARLYANSLEQQFGQRPVIFYTNGYETFIWDDAQYNTPRIVYGFYSKDSLDYLIYQRQYRDN
;
A
#
# COMPACT_ATOMS: atom_id res chain seq x y z
N LYS A 1 43.88 6.95 6.49
CA LYS A 1 42.48 7.43 6.76
C LYS A 1 41.65 7.12 5.52
N SER A 2 40.43 6.58 5.69
CA SER A 2 39.58 6.29 4.53
C SER A 2 39.15 7.60 3.84
N SER A 3 38.96 7.57 2.54
CA SER A 3 38.50 8.73 1.74
C SER A 3 37.27 9.41 2.33
N ALA A 4 36.38 8.65 2.95
CA ALA A 4 35.18 9.16 3.63
C ALA A 4 35.50 10.05 4.84
N LEU A 5 36.52 9.70 5.64
CA LEU A 5 36.95 10.52 6.79
C LEU A 5 37.62 11.84 6.35
N ILE A 6 38.36 11.81 5.24
CA ILE A 6 38.97 13.01 4.67
C ILE A 6 37.88 13.96 4.16
N ASN A 7 36.85 13.44 3.47
CA ASN A 7 35.74 14.25 2.96
C ASN A 7 34.91 14.86 4.10
N LEU A 8 34.72 14.13 5.22
CA LEU A 8 34.00 14.61 6.37
C LEU A 8 34.77 15.74 7.08
N ASP A 9 36.09 15.63 7.19
CA ASP A 9 36.96 16.63 7.75
C ASP A 9 36.94 17.92 6.93
N ILE A 10 37.04 17.81 5.60
CA ILE A 10 36.92 18.95 4.68
C ILE A 10 35.55 19.63 4.80
N ALA A 11 34.47 18.87 4.86
CA ALA A 11 33.12 19.41 5.01
C ALA A 11 32.96 20.16 6.35
N HIS A 12 33.54 19.65 7.41
CA HIS A 12 33.54 20.31 8.72
C HIS A 12 34.35 21.62 8.71
N GLN A 13 35.54 21.62 8.13
CA GLN A 13 36.38 22.83 7.99
C GLN A 13 35.66 23.91 7.15
N LEU A 14 34.99 23.51 6.06
CA LEU A 14 34.20 24.42 5.25
C LEU A 14 33.05 25.03 6.04
N SER A 15 32.32 24.21 6.80
CA SER A 15 31.20 24.69 7.64
C SER A 15 31.67 25.65 8.73
N MET A 16 32.84 25.41 9.34
CA MET A 16 33.48 26.32 10.29
C MET A 16 33.83 27.67 9.65
N TYR A 17 34.46 27.62 8.46
CA TYR A 17 34.82 28.84 7.71
C TYR A 17 33.57 29.67 7.39
N LEU A 18 32.49 29.05 6.92
CA LEU A 18 31.23 29.72 6.62
C LEU A 18 30.58 30.32 7.88
N ALA A 19 30.60 29.60 8.99
CA ALA A 19 30.05 30.08 10.29
C ALA A 19 30.78 31.32 10.79
N VAL A 20 32.09 31.37 10.70
CA VAL A 20 32.90 32.54 11.08
C VAL A 20 32.68 33.70 10.10
N LYS A 21 32.73 33.44 8.79
CA LYS A 21 32.70 34.48 7.75
C LYS A 21 31.33 35.13 7.59
N TYR A 22 30.27 34.36 7.66
CA TYR A 22 28.92 34.87 7.32
C TYR A 22 28.00 35.01 8.53
N TYR A 23 28.26 34.30 9.64
CA TYR A 23 27.40 34.35 10.82
C TYR A 23 28.06 34.98 12.02
N GLY A 24 29.30 35.53 11.88
CA GLY A 24 30.02 36.25 12.93
C GLY A 24 30.34 35.43 14.17
N LYS A 25 30.32 34.09 14.05
CA LYS A 25 30.65 33.20 15.18
C LYS A 25 32.17 33.14 15.38
N THR A 26 32.62 33.08 16.64
CA THR A 26 34.04 32.82 16.96
C THR A 26 34.30 31.31 16.88
N ALA A 27 35.54 30.90 16.60
CA ALA A 27 35.92 29.49 16.51
C ALA A 27 35.59 28.69 17.80
N SER A 28 35.58 29.35 18.96
CA SER A 28 35.19 28.74 20.24
C SER A 28 33.70 28.50 20.41
N GLN A 29 32.85 29.13 19.60
CA GLN A 29 31.38 28.95 19.60
C GLN A 29 30.91 27.85 18.64
N ILE A 30 31.81 27.27 17.89
CA ILE A 30 31.52 26.20 16.96
C ILE A 30 31.85 24.88 17.65
N PRO A 31 30.89 23.96 17.79
CA PRO A 31 31.17 22.68 18.43
C PRO A 31 32.26 21.92 17.66
N ALA A 32 33.24 21.39 18.40
CA ALA A 32 34.21 20.47 17.80
C ALA A 32 33.48 19.28 17.16
N MET A 33 33.99 18.81 16.03
CA MET A 33 33.48 17.59 15.42
C MET A 33 33.60 16.46 16.42
N LYS A 34 32.47 15.87 16.81
CA LYS A 34 32.45 14.71 17.67
C LYS A 34 33.17 13.59 16.90
N GLU A 35 34.35 13.19 17.37
CA GLU A 35 34.98 12.00 16.86
C GLU A 35 33.97 10.87 16.98
N ILE A 36 33.63 10.25 15.85
CA ILE A 36 32.83 9.02 15.80
C ILE A 36 33.82 7.95 16.28
N SER A 37 33.92 7.83 17.61
CA SER A 37 34.93 6.99 18.27
C SER A 37 34.68 5.48 18.08
N ASP A 38 33.65 5.06 17.35
CA ASP A 38 33.37 3.64 17.19
C ASP A 38 32.62 3.27 15.91
N THR A 39 33.24 3.56 14.76
CA THR A 39 32.80 2.94 13.50
C THR A 39 32.86 1.41 13.56
N ASN A 40 33.77 0.84 14.36
CA ASN A 40 33.86 -0.60 14.59
C ASN A 40 32.71 -1.12 15.45
N ALA A 41 32.30 -0.44 16.52
CA ALA A 41 31.16 -0.88 17.34
C ALA A 41 29.83 -0.76 16.58
N LEU A 42 29.67 0.30 15.76
CA LEU A 42 28.50 0.44 14.89
C LEU A 42 28.47 -0.64 13.80
N ALA A 43 29.61 -0.93 13.17
CA ALA A 43 29.74 -1.99 12.16
C ALA A 43 29.46 -3.38 12.75
N ILE A 44 29.94 -3.68 13.97
CA ILE A 44 29.65 -4.93 14.68
C ILE A 44 28.16 -5.01 15.03
N LYS A 45 27.53 -3.92 15.45
CA LYS A 45 26.08 -3.88 15.77
C LYS A 45 25.22 -4.09 14.52
N VAL A 46 25.58 -3.45 13.41
CA VAL A 46 24.91 -3.63 12.13
C VAL A 46 25.12 -5.04 11.58
N ALA A 47 26.35 -5.58 11.66
CA ALA A 47 26.63 -6.96 11.26
C ALA A 47 25.84 -7.96 12.12
N GLY A 48 25.74 -7.74 13.43
CA GLY A 48 24.93 -8.58 14.33
C GLY A 48 23.42 -8.53 14.01
N SER A 49 22.89 -7.36 13.63
CA SER A 49 21.49 -7.24 13.22
C SER A 49 21.22 -7.88 11.85
N LEU A 50 22.18 -7.83 10.93
CA LEU A 50 22.10 -8.51 9.63
C LEU A 50 22.13 -10.02 9.77
N VAL A 51 22.97 -10.56 10.66
CA VAL A 51 23.00 -12.01 10.95
C VAL A 51 21.64 -12.47 11.49
N LYS A 52 21.08 -11.77 12.48
CA LYS A 52 19.76 -12.09 13.04
C LYS A 52 18.64 -12.01 12.00
N ALA A 53 18.65 -10.97 11.15
CA ALA A 53 17.67 -10.84 10.07
C ALA A 53 17.80 -11.97 9.03
N LYS A 54 19.02 -12.43 8.75
CA LYS A 54 19.26 -13.55 7.86
C LYS A 54 18.75 -14.87 8.47
N GLU A 55 19.02 -15.13 9.74
CA GLU A 55 18.52 -16.31 10.45
C GLU A 55 16.98 -16.34 10.48
N GLU A 56 16.33 -15.19 10.69
CA GLU A 56 14.87 -15.09 10.66
C GLU A 56 14.31 -15.33 9.26
N LEU A 57 14.97 -14.80 8.23
CA LEU A 57 14.60 -15.03 6.83
C LEU A 57 14.74 -16.52 6.46
N ASP A 58 15.80 -17.17 6.92
CA ASP A 58 16.02 -18.61 6.66
C ASP A 58 14.96 -19.47 7.38
N LYS A 59 14.55 -19.11 8.60
CA LYS A 59 13.43 -19.74 9.29
C LYS A 59 12.11 -19.56 8.55
N GLN A 60 11.83 -18.36 8.05
CA GLN A 60 10.63 -18.11 7.27
C GLN A 60 10.61 -18.88 5.96
N LYS A 61 11.77 -19.04 5.30
CA LYS A 61 11.88 -19.88 4.11
C LYS A 61 11.59 -21.34 4.42
N GLN A 62 12.16 -21.88 5.48
CA GLN A 62 11.89 -23.26 5.91
C GLN A 62 10.41 -23.50 6.20
N LEU A 63 9.76 -22.55 6.92
CA LEU A 63 8.33 -22.63 7.19
C LEU A 63 7.48 -22.59 5.91
N ASN A 64 7.86 -21.73 4.95
CA ASN A 64 7.19 -21.68 3.66
C ASN A 64 7.36 -22.98 2.85
N ASP A 65 8.54 -23.58 2.87
CA ASP A 65 8.80 -24.85 2.19
C ASP A 65 7.99 -25.99 2.83
N GLU A 66 7.88 -26.03 4.16
CA GLU A 66 7.03 -26.99 4.88
C GLU A 66 5.54 -26.81 4.55
N LEU A 67 5.06 -25.55 4.47
CA LEU A 67 3.69 -25.25 4.08
C LEU A 67 3.39 -25.65 2.63
N LEU A 68 4.32 -25.40 1.72
CA LEU A 68 4.20 -25.85 0.32
C LEU A 68 4.13 -27.37 0.21
N GLU A 69 4.95 -28.09 0.98
CA GLU A 69 4.91 -29.55 1.02
C GLU A 69 3.58 -30.08 1.59
N GLN A 70 3.03 -29.41 2.62
CA GLN A 70 1.71 -29.75 3.15
C GLN A 70 0.59 -29.51 2.13
N ILE A 71 0.62 -28.37 1.43
CA ILE A 71 -0.34 -28.06 0.35
C ILE A 71 -0.27 -29.13 -0.76
N GLU A 72 0.93 -29.56 -1.12
CA GLU A 72 1.13 -30.55 -2.18
C GLU A 72 0.67 -31.95 -1.74
N LYS A 73 0.88 -32.31 -0.47
CA LYS A 73 0.32 -33.53 0.14
C LYS A 73 -1.21 -33.53 0.19
N GLU A 74 -1.81 -32.39 0.55
CA GLU A 74 -3.27 -32.25 0.55
C GLU A 74 -3.84 -32.25 -0.88
N ARG A 75 -3.16 -31.62 -1.84
CA ARG A 75 -3.52 -31.70 -3.27
C ARG A 75 -3.47 -33.13 -3.80
N THR A 76 -2.42 -33.90 -3.48
CA THR A 76 -2.28 -35.30 -3.91
C THR A 76 -3.31 -36.21 -3.23
N LYS A 77 -3.69 -35.95 -2.01
CA LYS A 77 -4.82 -36.66 -1.38
C LYS A 77 -6.13 -36.36 -2.08
N ASN A 78 -6.39 -35.06 -2.40
CA ASN A 78 -7.61 -34.67 -3.11
C ASN A 78 -7.66 -35.22 -4.54
N LEU A 79 -6.52 -35.32 -5.24
CA LEU A 79 -6.44 -35.96 -6.56
C LEU A 79 -6.76 -37.46 -6.52
N LYS A 80 -6.35 -38.18 -5.46
CA LYS A 80 -6.73 -39.60 -5.28
C LYS A 80 -8.23 -39.82 -5.06
N TYR A 81 -8.96 -38.80 -4.60
CA TYR A 81 -10.44 -38.84 -4.51
C TYR A 81 -11.12 -38.59 -5.86
N LEU A 82 -10.42 -38.02 -6.86
CA LEU A 82 -10.95 -37.80 -8.19
C LEU A 82 -10.93 -39.06 -9.07
N ASP A 83 -10.07 -40.08 -8.75
CA ASP A 83 -9.99 -41.35 -9.44
C ASP A 83 -10.92 -42.44 -8.86
N ALA A 84 -11.75 -42.11 -7.87
CA ALA A 84 -12.74 -43.03 -7.33
C ALA A 84 -13.93 -43.18 -8.32
N PRO A 85 -14.47 -44.42 -8.48
CA PRO A 85 -15.52 -44.68 -9.47
C PRO A 85 -16.77 -43.83 -9.19
N ALA A 86 -17.44 -43.44 -10.28
CA ALA A 86 -18.57 -42.51 -10.31
C ALA A 86 -19.62 -42.82 -9.24
N PHE A 87 -19.81 -41.92 -8.29
CA PHE A 87 -20.87 -41.99 -7.29
C PHE A 87 -22.15 -41.34 -7.81
N PRO A 88 -23.34 -41.83 -7.39
CA PRO A 88 -24.61 -41.45 -7.97
C PRO A 88 -25.14 -40.05 -7.63
N ASP A 89 -24.37 -39.16 -7.02
CA ASP A 89 -24.87 -37.83 -6.63
C ASP A 89 -23.99 -36.66 -7.11
N GLN A 90 -24.02 -36.46 -8.46
CA GLN A 90 -23.36 -35.33 -9.10
C GLN A 90 -23.88 -33.96 -8.64
N GLN A 91 -25.15 -33.86 -8.27
CA GLN A 91 -25.76 -32.61 -7.80
C GLN A 91 -25.28 -32.18 -6.43
N LYS A 92 -25.12 -33.13 -5.50
CA LYS A 92 -24.64 -32.86 -4.14
C LYS A 92 -23.17 -32.41 -4.14
N ARG A 93 -22.32 -33.05 -4.97
CA ARG A 93 -20.92 -32.64 -5.12
C ARG A 93 -20.78 -31.25 -5.74
N LYS A 94 -21.63 -30.90 -6.70
CA LYS A 94 -21.63 -29.56 -7.28
C LYS A 94 -21.98 -28.51 -6.24
N GLN A 95 -22.99 -28.75 -5.41
CA GLN A 95 -23.39 -27.86 -4.32
C GLN A 95 -22.31 -27.73 -3.23
N GLU A 96 -21.66 -28.84 -2.84
CA GLU A 96 -20.55 -28.82 -1.88
C GLU A 96 -19.33 -28.12 -2.44
N SER A 97 -19.01 -28.31 -3.73
CA SER A 97 -17.90 -27.61 -4.41
C SER A 97 -18.17 -26.10 -4.54
N GLU A 98 -19.40 -25.72 -4.84
CA GLU A 98 -19.83 -24.32 -4.92
C GLU A 98 -19.76 -23.65 -3.52
N ALA A 99 -20.22 -24.34 -2.47
CA ALA A 99 -20.15 -23.84 -1.10
C ALA A 99 -18.71 -23.66 -0.58
N VAL A 100 -17.80 -24.59 -0.94
CA VAL A 100 -16.37 -24.46 -0.61
C VAL A 100 -15.72 -23.33 -1.41
N ALA A 101 -16.03 -23.21 -2.70
CA ALA A 101 -15.53 -22.11 -3.54
C ALA A 101 -16.01 -20.76 -3.02
N ASP A 102 -17.27 -20.65 -2.62
CA ASP A 102 -17.84 -19.44 -2.02
C ASP A 102 -17.18 -19.11 -0.68
N SER A 103 -16.91 -20.10 0.17
CA SER A 103 -16.23 -19.88 1.46
C SER A 103 -14.79 -19.43 1.30
N LEU A 104 -14.07 -19.96 0.30
CA LEU A 104 -12.70 -19.54 -0.03
C LEU A 104 -12.68 -18.12 -0.61
N GLN A 105 -13.60 -17.79 -1.49
CA GLN A 105 -13.74 -16.43 -2.02
C GLN A 105 -14.10 -15.42 -0.93
N TRP A 106 -14.97 -15.81 0.02
CA TRP A 106 -15.35 -14.97 1.14
C TRP A 106 -14.17 -14.71 2.09
N ASN A 107 -13.37 -15.75 2.37
CA ASN A 107 -12.14 -15.62 3.19
C ASN A 107 -11.10 -14.71 2.51
N GLU A 108 -10.93 -14.84 1.20
CA GLU A 108 -10.01 -13.99 0.43
C GLU A 108 -10.46 -12.52 0.45
N ALA A 109 -11.75 -12.25 0.23
CA ALA A 109 -12.30 -10.91 0.27
C ALA A 109 -12.15 -10.27 1.67
N LYS A 110 -12.39 -11.04 2.73
CA LYS A 110 -12.21 -10.59 4.11
C LYS A 110 -10.75 -10.29 4.44
N THR A 111 -9.84 -11.17 4.03
CA THR A 111 -8.40 -10.96 4.22
C THR A 111 -7.90 -9.72 3.50
N ARG A 112 -8.35 -9.50 2.27
CA ARG A 112 -8.04 -8.30 1.48
C ARG A 112 -8.53 -7.03 2.17
N LYS A 113 -9.77 -7.01 2.64
CA LYS A 113 -10.33 -5.88 3.38
C LYS A 113 -9.49 -5.57 4.63
N LEU A 114 -9.10 -6.57 5.41
CA LEU A 114 -8.23 -6.40 6.58
C LEU A 114 -6.86 -5.82 6.23
N LEU A 115 -6.28 -6.22 5.09
CA LEU A 115 -4.99 -5.67 4.62
C LEU A 115 -5.13 -4.20 4.21
N ILE A 116 -6.21 -3.84 3.51
CA ILE A 116 -6.48 -2.46 3.10
C ILE A 116 -6.72 -1.59 4.34
N ASP A 117 -7.54 -2.05 5.29
CA ASP A 117 -7.81 -1.34 6.54
C ASP A 117 -6.52 -1.09 7.32
N ALA A 118 -5.64 -2.10 7.43
CA ALA A 118 -4.35 -1.96 8.10
C ALA A 118 -3.43 -0.94 7.41
N MET A 119 -3.38 -0.93 6.08
CA MET A 119 -2.60 0.05 5.30
C MET A 119 -3.17 1.47 5.42
N LEU A 120 -4.50 1.63 5.48
CA LEU A 120 -5.13 2.94 5.72
C LEU A 120 -4.79 3.46 7.10
N VAL A 121 -4.88 2.61 8.14
CA VAL A 121 -4.48 2.98 9.51
C VAL A 121 -2.99 3.37 9.58
N GLN A 122 -2.12 2.63 8.89
CA GLN A 122 -0.69 2.96 8.81
C GLN A 122 -0.45 4.32 8.13
N ALA A 123 -1.29 4.71 7.19
CA ALA A 123 -1.24 6.03 6.54
C ALA A 123 -1.87 7.15 7.40
N GLY A 124 -2.38 6.84 8.59
CA GLY A 124 -2.95 7.79 9.54
C GLY A 124 -4.47 7.99 9.42
N TRP A 125 -5.16 7.13 8.66
CA TRP A 125 -6.62 7.18 8.53
C TRP A 125 -7.30 6.41 9.66
N ASN A 126 -8.40 6.97 10.17
CA ASN A 126 -9.25 6.26 11.11
C ASN A 126 -10.40 5.57 10.35
N VAL A 127 -10.23 4.28 10.06
CA VAL A 127 -11.21 3.47 9.31
C VAL A 127 -12.54 3.25 10.03
N THR A 128 -12.61 3.56 11.33
CA THR A 128 -13.84 3.48 12.12
C THR A 128 -14.63 4.80 12.15
N ASP A 129 -14.04 5.86 11.61
CA ASP A 129 -14.66 7.18 11.55
C ASP A 129 -15.19 7.43 10.11
N PRO A 130 -16.50 7.43 9.91
CA PRO A 130 -17.10 7.60 8.59
C PRO A 130 -16.86 9.00 7.97
N ASP A 131 -16.52 10.00 8.80
CA ASP A 131 -16.17 11.33 8.33
C ASP A 131 -14.73 11.37 7.75
N GLN A 132 -13.92 10.36 8.04
CA GLN A 132 -12.59 10.21 7.45
C GLN A 132 -12.56 9.14 6.35
N VAL A 133 -13.20 7.99 6.60
CA VAL A 133 -13.18 6.84 5.69
C VAL A 133 -14.60 6.31 5.52
N GLY A 134 -15.22 6.66 4.38
CA GLY A 134 -16.48 6.06 3.97
C GLY A 134 -16.24 4.65 3.41
N ILE A 135 -16.99 3.66 3.84
CA ILE A 135 -16.92 2.26 3.38
C ILE A 135 -18.19 1.94 2.62
N GLU A 136 -18.06 1.30 1.43
CA GLU A 136 -19.19 0.93 0.56
C GLU A 136 -20.10 2.12 0.25
N VAL A 137 -19.48 3.25 -0.10
CA VAL A 137 -20.19 4.52 -0.34
C VAL A 137 -21.01 4.43 -1.62
N GLU A 138 -22.33 4.67 -1.50
CA GLU A 138 -23.23 4.69 -2.65
C GLU A 138 -22.95 5.95 -3.52
N VAL A 139 -22.81 5.73 -4.81
CA VAL A 139 -22.65 6.78 -5.82
C VAL A 139 -23.61 6.57 -6.98
N VAL A 140 -23.94 7.65 -7.69
CA VAL A 140 -24.71 7.56 -8.92
C VAL A 140 -23.84 6.90 -10.00
N PHE A 141 -24.29 5.76 -10.53
CA PHE A 141 -23.53 4.98 -11.51
C PHE A 141 -24.42 4.60 -12.70
N PRO A 142 -24.50 5.46 -13.71
CA PRO A 142 -25.42 5.29 -14.83
C PRO A 142 -25.22 4.00 -15.65
N ASN A 143 -23.99 3.44 -15.58
CA ASN A 143 -23.66 2.21 -16.31
C ASN A 143 -24.22 0.94 -15.65
N ASN A 144 -24.79 1.06 -14.46
CA ASN A 144 -25.46 -0.03 -13.76
C ASN A 144 -26.97 0.00 -14.04
N PRO A 145 -27.65 -1.12 -14.24
CA PRO A 145 -29.10 -1.15 -14.41
C PRO A 145 -29.88 -0.52 -13.23
N SER A 146 -29.29 -0.56 -12.02
CA SER A 146 -29.84 0.08 -10.83
C SER A 146 -29.59 1.58 -10.76
N GLY A 147 -28.76 2.14 -11.62
CA GLY A 147 -28.27 3.52 -11.53
C GLY A 147 -27.34 3.81 -10.35
N LYS A 148 -26.98 2.78 -9.57
CA LYS A 148 -26.19 2.89 -8.34
C LYS A 148 -24.90 2.07 -8.44
N GLY A 149 -23.85 2.60 -7.85
CA GLY A 149 -22.58 1.92 -7.62
C GLY A 149 -22.14 2.08 -6.16
N TYR A 150 -21.23 1.24 -5.73
CA TYR A 150 -20.68 1.27 -4.38
C TYR A 150 -19.16 1.31 -4.47
N VAL A 151 -18.58 2.38 -3.94
CA VAL A 151 -17.13 2.56 -3.85
C VAL A 151 -16.65 1.85 -2.59
N ASP A 152 -15.64 1.00 -2.70
CA ASP A 152 -15.16 0.23 -1.54
C ASP A 152 -14.73 1.16 -0.40
N TYR A 153 -13.92 2.20 -0.70
CA TYR A 153 -13.56 3.23 0.27
C TYR A 153 -13.50 4.61 -0.38
N VAL A 154 -13.98 5.61 0.35
CA VAL A 154 -13.80 7.04 0.04
C VAL A 154 -13.07 7.70 1.20
N LEU A 155 -11.95 8.36 0.90
CA LEU A 155 -11.17 9.10 1.88
C LEU A 155 -11.58 10.57 1.84
N TRP A 156 -12.05 11.08 2.97
CA TRP A 156 -12.66 12.42 3.06
C TRP A 156 -11.70 13.48 3.59
N GLY A 157 -11.74 14.64 2.98
CA GLY A 157 -11.12 15.87 3.47
C GLY A 157 -11.82 16.44 4.70
N SER A 158 -11.19 17.38 5.37
CA SER A 158 -11.79 18.09 6.50
C SER A 158 -12.94 19.02 6.08
N ASP A 159 -13.02 19.33 4.80
CA ASP A 159 -14.10 20.11 4.18
C ASP A 159 -15.27 19.25 3.68
N GLY A 160 -15.25 17.94 3.94
CA GLY A 160 -16.26 16.98 3.51
C GLY A 160 -16.20 16.62 2.02
N LYS A 161 -15.14 17.00 1.31
CA LYS A 161 -14.95 16.62 -0.08
C LYS A 161 -14.09 15.36 -0.20
N PRO A 162 -14.28 14.55 -1.26
CA PRO A 162 -13.51 13.32 -1.43
C PRO A 162 -12.08 13.65 -1.87
N LEU A 163 -11.09 13.22 -1.07
CA LEU A 163 -9.68 13.32 -1.39
C LEU A 163 -9.22 12.15 -2.26
N ALA A 164 -9.71 10.95 -1.97
CA ALA A 164 -9.39 9.77 -2.75
C ALA A 164 -10.52 8.75 -2.77
N VAL A 165 -10.52 7.93 -3.81
CA VAL A 165 -11.27 6.67 -3.90
C VAL A 165 -10.31 5.50 -3.84
N VAL A 166 -10.71 4.41 -3.20
CA VAL A 166 -9.98 3.16 -3.19
C VAL A 166 -10.89 2.05 -3.69
N GLU A 167 -10.47 1.35 -4.72
CA GLU A 167 -11.15 0.18 -5.28
C GLU A 167 -10.35 -1.08 -4.98
N ALA A 168 -10.96 -2.04 -4.32
CA ALA A 168 -10.36 -3.31 -3.94
C ALA A 168 -10.66 -4.39 -4.98
N LYS A 169 -9.64 -4.92 -5.62
CA LYS A 169 -9.77 -5.94 -6.67
C LYS A 169 -9.55 -7.34 -6.15
N ARG A 170 -10.17 -8.32 -6.82
CA ARG A 170 -9.85 -9.74 -6.67
C ARG A 170 -8.54 -10.04 -7.41
N SER A 171 -7.64 -10.75 -6.76
CA SER A 171 -6.26 -11.01 -7.21
C SER A 171 -6.14 -11.92 -8.45
N SER A 172 -7.22 -12.51 -8.95
CA SER A 172 -7.10 -13.68 -9.85
C SER A 172 -7.40 -13.45 -11.31
N SER A 173 -7.67 -12.23 -11.79
CA SER A 173 -7.96 -12.05 -13.22
C SER A 173 -7.28 -10.83 -13.85
N SER A 174 -6.46 -11.14 -14.77
CA SER A 174 -6.00 -10.53 -16.04
C SER A 174 -6.48 -9.14 -16.48
N SER A 175 -6.98 -8.27 -15.63
CA SER A 175 -7.17 -6.90 -16.07
C SER A 175 -7.04 -5.86 -14.98
N ASP A 176 -5.79 -5.42 -14.76
CA ASP A 176 -5.51 -4.09 -14.17
C ASP A 176 -6.39 -3.01 -14.79
N GLN A 177 -6.80 -3.21 -16.03
CA GLN A 177 -7.62 -2.30 -16.80
C GLN A 177 -9.06 -2.18 -16.30
N ALA A 178 -9.74 -3.26 -15.94
CA ALA A 178 -11.16 -3.21 -15.56
C ALA A 178 -11.39 -2.49 -14.22
N GLY A 179 -10.59 -2.77 -13.19
CA GLY A 179 -10.74 -2.09 -11.91
C GLY A 179 -10.21 -0.66 -11.92
N ARG A 180 -9.17 -0.38 -12.74
CA ARG A 180 -8.74 1.00 -12.99
C ARG A 180 -9.88 1.80 -13.61
N GLU A 181 -10.56 1.24 -14.60
CA GLU A 181 -11.69 1.91 -15.25
C GLU A 181 -12.87 2.08 -14.31
N GLN A 182 -13.18 1.07 -13.49
CA GLN A 182 -14.23 1.15 -12.48
C GLN A 182 -13.92 2.24 -11.45
N ALA A 183 -12.71 2.28 -10.91
CA ALA A 183 -12.26 3.31 -9.98
C ALA A 183 -12.34 4.72 -10.60
N ARG A 184 -12.00 4.86 -11.89
CA ARG A 184 -12.12 6.11 -12.63
C ARG A 184 -13.58 6.56 -12.78
N LEU A 185 -14.48 5.66 -13.07
CA LEU A 185 -15.91 5.94 -13.18
C LEU A 185 -16.49 6.38 -11.82
N TYR A 186 -16.09 5.76 -10.73
CA TYR A 186 -16.47 6.19 -9.39
C TYR A 186 -15.93 7.57 -9.04
N ALA A 187 -14.68 7.85 -9.43
CA ALA A 187 -14.12 9.18 -9.28
C ALA A 187 -14.89 10.24 -10.07
N ASN A 188 -15.37 9.93 -11.29
CA ASN A 188 -16.26 10.81 -12.07
C ASN A 188 -17.55 11.12 -11.32
N SER A 189 -18.18 10.09 -10.73
CA SER A 189 -19.44 10.25 -9.99
C SER A 189 -19.27 11.11 -8.75
N LEU A 190 -18.19 10.93 -8.02
CA LEU A 190 -17.87 11.74 -6.83
C LEU A 190 -17.51 13.18 -7.21
N GLU A 191 -16.78 13.38 -8.30
CA GLU A 191 -16.48 14.72 -8.81
C GLU A 191 -17.75 15.49 -9.18
N GLN A 192 -18.69 14.84 -9.86
CA GLN A 192 -19.98 15.45 -10.20
C GLN A 192 -20.79 15.79 -8.96
N GLN A 193 -20.74 14.97 -7.92
CA GLN A 193 -21.52 15.14 -6.71
C GLN A 193 -20.91 16.18 -5.75
N PHE A 194 -19.59 16.23 -5.62
CA PHE A 194 -18.88 17.03 -4.63
C PHE A 194 -18.05 18.19 -5.23
N GLY A 195 -17.94 18.26 -6.55
CA GLY A 195 -17.18 19.32 -7.23
C GLY A 195 -15.67 19.21 -7.06
N GLN A 196 -15.16 18.06 -6.64
CA GLN A 196 -13.73 17.80 -6.48
C GLN A 196 -13.37 16.43 -7.03
N ARG A 197 -12.38 16.39 -7.94
CA ARG A 197 -11.83 15.15 -8.48
C ARG A 197 -10.98 14.44 -7.43
N PRO A 198 -11.38 13.27 -6.90
CA PRO A 198 -10.55 12.52 -5.97
C PRO A 198 -9.34 11.90 -6.67
N VAL A 199 -8.27 11.64 -5.93
CA VAL A 199 -7.16 10.79 -6.37
C VAL A 199 -7.66 9.34 -6.39
N ILE A 200 -7.23 8.57 -7.37
CA ILE A 200 -7.67 7.19 -7.56
C ILE A 200 -6.62 6.24 -7.00
N PHE A 201 -7.06 5.35 -6.11
CA PHE A 201 -6.30 4.16 -5.72
C PHE A 201 -7.05 2.91 -6.16
N TYR A 202 -6.30 1.93 -6.62
CA TYR A 202 -6.82 0.59 -6.77
C TYR A 202 -5.78 -0.42 -6.28
N THR A 203 -6.25 -1.49 -5.63
CA THR A 203 -5.37 -2.43 -4.94
C THR A 203 -5.97 -3.84 -4.91
N ASN A 204 -5.11 -4.85 -4.94
CA ASN A 204 -5.46 -6.24 -4.67
C ASN A 204 -5.11 -6.67 -3.22
N GLY A 205 -4.74 -5.73 -2.37
CA GLY A 205 -4.26 -5.94 -1.01
C GLY A 205 -2.76 -6.15 -0.89
N TYR A 206 -2.06 -6.47 -1.98
CA TYR A 206 -0.60 -6.67 -2.03
C TYR A 206 0.09 -5.58 -2.83
N GLU A 207 -0.48 -5.21 -3.96
CA GLU A 207 -0.01 -4.13 -4.81
C GLU A 207 -1.02 -2.99 -4.78
N THR A 208 -0.54 -1.78 -4.55
CA THR A 208 -1.35 -0.58 -4.53
C THR A 208 -0.88 0.36 -5.62
N PHE A 209 -1.83 0.83 -6.41
CA PHE A 209 -1.60 1.80 -7.47
C PHE A 209 -2.26 3.11 -7.11
N ILE A 210 -1.57 4.22 -7.37
CA ILE A 210 -2.11 5.58 -7.32
C ILE A 210 -2.23 6.15 -8.72
N TRP A 211 -3.33 6.82 -8.99
CA TRP A 211 -3.55 7.53 -10.22
C TRP A 211 -4.25 8.88 -9.98
N ASP A 212 -3.49 9.93 -10.09
CA ASP A 212 -4.01 11.29 -10.19
C ASP A 212 -4.27 11.59 -11.68
N ASP A 213 -5.43 11.15 -12.19
CA ASP A 213 -5.77 11.23 -13.60
C ASP A 213 -6.07 12.66 -14.08
N ALA A 214 -6.20 13.62 -13.17
CA ALA A 214 -6.23 15.04 -13.49
C ALA A 214 -4.86 15.56 -13.92
N GLN A 215 -3.75 14.89 -13.51
CA GLN A 215 -2.38 15.34 -13.76
C GLN A 215 -1.58 14.38 -14.64
N TYR A 216 -1.87 13.08 -14.59
CA TYR A 216 -1.07 12.03 -15.21
C TYR A 216 -1.92 11.03 -15.99
N ASN A 217 -1.48 10.70 -17.18
CA ASN A 217 -2.19 9.73 -18.05
C ASN A 217 -2.07 8.28 -17.56
N THR A 218 -1.09 7.98 -16.70
CA THR A 218 -0.81 6.60 -16.27
C THR A 218 -0.71 6.50 -14.76
N PRO A 219 -1.25 5.42 -14.17
CA PRO A 219 -1.06 5.10 -12.76
C PRO A 219 0.39 4.66 -12.48
N ARG A 220 0.76 4.71 -11.20
CA ARG A 220 2.04 4.20 -10.69
C ARG A 220 1.84 3.34 -9.46
N ILE A 221 2.73 2.37 -9.24
CA ILE A 221 2.77 1.57 -8.02
C ILE A 221 3.27 2.43 -6.86
N VAL A 222 2.65 2.23 -5.69
CA VAL A 222 3.07 2.82 -4.41
C VAL A 222 3.08 1.76 -3.32
N TYR A 223 3.87 1.98 -2.28
CA TYR A 223 4.02 1.02 -1.17
C TYR A 223 2.91 1.10 -0.13
N GLY A 224 1.99 2.06 -0.22
CA GLY A 224 0.89 2.23 0.70
C GLY A 224 0.02 3.44 0.32
N PHE A 225 -1.02 3.68 1.12
CA PHE A 225 -1.87 4.83 0.91
C PHE A 225 -1.20 6.11 1.39
N TYR A 226 -1.65 7.22 0.87
CA TYR A 226 -1.17 8.54 1.27
C TYR A 226 -1.96 9.04 2.48
N SER A 227 -1.30 9.81 3.33
CA SER A 227 -1.95 10.50 4.44
C SER A 227 -2.91 11.59 3.93
N LYS A 228 -3.81 12.03 4.80
CA LYS A 228 -4.74 13.12 4.52
C LYS A 228 -4.02 14.37 4.01
N ASP A 229 -3.00 14.81 4.72
CA ASP A 229 -2.22 16.01 4.35
C ASP A 229 -1.54 15.85 2.99
N SER A 230 -1.05 14.65 2.66
CA SER A 230 -0.44 14.38 1.36
C SER A 230 -1.45 14.44 0.22
N LEU A 231 -2.67 13.93 0.43
CA LEU A 231 -3.74 13.99 -0.56
C LEU A 231 -4.28 15.42 -0.71
N ASP A 232 -4.49 16.14 0.37
CA ASP A 232 -4.85 17.55 0.35
C ASP A 232 -3.82 18.36 -0.45
N TYR A 233 -2.54 18.11 -0.23
CA TYR A 233 -1.47 18.80 -0.96
C TYR A 233 -1.46 18.44 -2.45
N LEU A 234 -1.70 17.20 -2.85
CA LEU A 234 -1.82 16.82 -4.26
C LEU A 234 -2.96 17.55 -4.95
N ILE A 235 -4.13 17.62 -4.30
CA ILE A 235 -5.30 18.31 -4.85
C ILE A 235 -5.05 19.83 -4.92
N TYR A 236 -4.43 20.39 -3.88
CA TYR A 236 -4.02 21.78 -3.87
C TYR A 236 -3.07 22.13 -5.02
N GLN A 237 -2.07 21.29 -5.29
CA GLN A 237 -1.12 21.48 -6.39
C GLN A 237 -1.77 21.55 -7.77
N ARG A 238 -2.91 20.88 -7.99
CA ARG A 238 -3.64 20.95 -9.27
C ARG A 238 -4.04 22.37 -9.63
N GLN A 239 -4.41 23.19 -8.63
CA GLN A 239 -4.87 24.58 -8.83
C GLN A 239 -3.77 25.52 -9.32
N TYR A 240 -2.50 25.18 -9.08
CA TYR A 240 -1.34 26.02 -9.42
C TYR A 240 -0.58 25.58 -10.66
N ARG A 241 -0.90 24.42 -11.20
CA ARG A 241 -0.20 23.87 -12.37
C ARG A 241 -0.85 24.23 -13.68
N ASP A 242 -2.11 24.68 -13.64
CA ASP A 242 -2.90 25.12 -14.80
C ASP A 242 -2.75 26.64 -15.08
N ASN A 243 -1.86 27.31 -14.34
CA ASN A 243 -1.43 28.69 -14.57
C ASN A 243 0.03 28.72 -15.06
#